data_94fa4ce78cd36103b0a1f2eae5505cff
#
_entry.id   94fa4ce78cd36103b0a1f2eae5505cff
#
_cell.length_a   1.000
_cell.length_b   1.000
_cell.length_c   1.000
_cell.angle_alpha   90.00
_cell.angle_beta   90.00
_cell.angle_gamma   90.00
#
_symmetry.space_group_name_H-M   'P 1'
#
loop_
_entity.id
_entity.type
_entity.pdbx_description
1 polymer ?
#
loop_
_entity_poly.entity_id
_entity_poly.type
_entity_poly.pdbx_seq_one_letter_code
_entity_poly.pdbx_strand_id
1 'polypeptide(L)'
;MLGQSQAFSGFSVDDLDVARRFYGETLGLDVEESGQGEMRMLTLKLGSGAVVFVYPKENHAPASFTILNFPVDDIEAAVGELERRGVTLERYSGFDHDEKGIVRVGDGGPTAIAWFTDPAGNVLSVLQEN
;
A
#
# COMPACT_ATOMS: atom_id res chain seq x y z
N MET A 1 -12.88 26.04 6.16
CA MET A 1 -13.61 25.79 4.91
C MET A 1 -13.43 24.34 4.47
N LEU A 2 -12.21 23.84 4.30
CA LEU A 2 -12.01 22.43 3.91
C LEU A 2 -12.05 21.45 5.07
N GLY A 3 -12.02 21.93 6.30
CA GLY A 3 -11.99 21.07 7.49
C GLY A 3 -13.22 20.19 7.66
N GLN A 4 -14.32 20.49 6.98
CA GLN A 4 -15.54 19.68 7.04
C GLN A 4 -15.73 18.83 5.78
N SER A 5 -14.79 18.91 4.85
CA SER A 5 -14.83 18.09 3.64
C SER A 5 -14.49 16.64 3.97
N GLN A 6 -15.19 15.72 3.34
CA GLN A 6 -14.87 14.29 3.45
C GLN A 6 -13.80 13.95 2.42
N ALA A 7 -12.62 14.53 2.62
CA ALA A 7 -11.51 14.39 1.70
C ALA A 7 -11.07 12.92 1.58
N PHE A 8 -10.60 12.55 0.41
CA PHE A 8 -10.05 11.22 0.18
C PHE A 8 -8.74 11.38 -0.59
N SER A 9 -7.93 10.34 -0.52
CA SER A 9 -6.62 10.32 -1.17
C SER A 9 -6.67 9.52 -2.46
N GLY A 10 -5.65 9.71 -3.29
CA GLY A 10 -5.53 8.95 -4.53
C GLY A 10 -4.08 8.84 -4.97
N PHE A 11 -3.80 7.86 -5.80
CA PHE A 11 -2.49 7.71 -6.39
C PHE A 11 -2.61 7.12 -7.80
N SER A 12 -1.55 7.23 -8.58
CA SER A 12 -1.53 6.74 -9.94
C SER A 12 -0.79 5.42 -10.07
N VAL A 13 -1.11 4.71 -11.14
CA VAL A 13 -0.40 3.50 -11.57
C VAL A 13 -0.19 3.59 -13.08
N ASP A 14 0.68 2.76 -13.60
CA ASP A 14 0.91 2.69 -15.04
C ASP A 14 -0.05 1.73 -15.75
N ASP A 15 -0.52 0.69 -15.06
CA ASP A 15 -1.40 -0.32 -15.64
C ASP A 15 -2.50 -0.66 -14.64
N LEU A 16 -3.72 -0.23 -14.95
CA LEU A 16 -4.86 -0.38 -14.04
C LEU A 16 -5.27 -1.84 -13.84
N ASP A 17 -5.17 -2.68 -14.88
CA ASP A 17 -5.54 -4.09 -14.77
C ASP A 17 -4.57 -4.84 -13.84
N VAL A 18 -3.28 -4.54 -13.94
CA VAL A 18 -2.27 -5.11 -13.05
C VAL A 18 -2.51 -4.64 -11.61
N ALA A 19 -2.81 -3.35 -11.43
CA ALA A 19 -3.11 -2.80 -10.11
C ALA A 19 -4.35 -3.46 -9.50
N ARG A 20 -5.40 -3.67 -10.29
CA ARG A 20 -6.62 -4.31 -9.80
C ARG A 20 -6.35 -5.71 -9.27
N ARG A 21 -5.54 -6.48 -9.98
CA ARG A 21 -5.17 -7.82 -9.53
C ARG A 21 -4.32 -7.76 -8.26
N PHE A 22 -3.38 -6.84 -8.20
CA PHE A 22 -2.51 -6.73 -7.03
C PHE A 22 -3.31 -6.36 -5.78
N TYR A 23 -4.08 -5.29 -5.83
CA TYR A 23 -4.82 -4.81 -4.66
C TYR A 23 -5.99 -5.73 -4.31
N GLY A 24 -6.68 -6.25 -5.29
CA GLY A 24 -7.86 -7.10 -5.06
C GLY A 24 -7.53 -8.54 -4.75
N GLU A 25 -6.61 -9.13 -5.50
CA GLU A 25 -6.31 -10.57 -5.35
C GLU A 25 -5.10 -10.80 -4.45
N THR A 26 -3.99 -10.11 -4.71
CA THR A 26 -2.77 -10.34 -3.93
C THR A 26 -2.90 -9.80 -2.51
N LEU A 27 -3.36 -8.56 -2.35
CA LEU A 27 -3.53 -7.98 -1.01
C LEU A 27 -4.90 -8.29 -0.40
N GLY A 28 -5.88 -8.68 -1.20
CA GLY A 28 -7.20 -9.06 -0.68
C GLY A 28 -8.08 -7.89 -0.28
N LEU A 29 -7.86 -6.70 -0.85
CA LEU A 29 -8.70 -5.55 -0.56
C LEU A 29 -10.01 -5.61 -1.34
N ASP A 30 -11.01 -4.88 -0.86
CA ASP A 30 -12.26 -4.71 -1.58
C ASP A 30 -12.06 -3.62 -2.64
N VAL A 31 -11.99 -4.02 -3.90
CA VAL A 31 -11.68 -3.13 -5.02
C VAL A 31 -12.89 -3.03 -5.95
N GLU A 32 -13.27 -1.82 -6.27
CA GLU A 32 -14.37 -1.55 -7.19
C GLU A 32 -13.84 -0.76 -8.38
N GLU A 33 -14.15 -1.20 -9.59
CA GLU A 33 -13.75 -0.48 -10.80
C GLU A 33 -14.90 0.33 -11.34
N SER A 34 -14.64 1.55 -11.79
CA SER A 34 -15.64 2.43 -12.40
C SER A 34 -15.03 3.18 -13.57
N GLY A 35 -15.92 3.80 -14.38
CA GLY A 35 -15.51 4.57 -15.54
C GLY A 35 -15.19 3.69 -16.75
N GLN A 36 -14.93 4.35 -17.88
CA GLN A 36 -14.63 3.68 -19.14
C GLN A 36 -13.50 4.42 -19.85
N GLY A 37 -12.70 3.67 -20.63
CA GLY A 37 -11.61 4.25 -21.40
C GLY A 37 -10.61 4.96 -20.50
N GLU A 38 -10.33 6.21 -20.81
CA GLU A 38 -9.36 7.01 -20.05
C GLU A 38 -9.89 7.43 -18.68
N MET A 39 -11.18 7.26 -18.45
CA MET A 39 -11.80 7.61 -17.17
C MET A 39 -11.94 6.41 -16.23
N ARG A 40 -11.32 5.28 -16.57
CA ARG A 40 -11.31 4.11 -15.69
C ARG A 40 -10.55 4.42 -14.40
N MET A 41 -11.07 3.94 -13.29
CA MET A 41 -10.40 4.09 -11.99
C MET A 41 -10.81 2.96 -11.07
N LEU A 42 -10.01 2.75 -10.04
CA LEU A 42 -10.34 1.82 -8.97
C LEU A 42 -10.63 2.60 -7.70
N THR A 43 -11.55 2.08 -6.91
CA THR A 43 -11.77 2.54 -5.54
C THR A 43 -11.34 1.41 -4.61
N LEU A 44 -10.33 1.66 -3.78
CA LEU A 44 -9.93 0.72 -2.74
C LEU A 44 -10.74 1.05 -1.49
N LYS A 45 -11.51 0.08 -1.00
CA LYS A 45 -12.31 0.25 0.22
C LYS A 45 -11.52 -0.36 1.36
N LEU A 46 -11.11 0.47 2.30
CA LEU A 46 -10.23 0.07 3.38
C LEU A 46 -11.01 -0.33 4.63
N GLY A 47 -10.39 -1.15 5.47
CA GLY A 47 -11.01 -1.61 6.71
C GLY A 47 -11.40 -0.50 7.68
N SER A 48 -10.76 0.66 7.58
CA SER A 48 -11.10 1.83 8.40
C SER A 48 -12.38 2.53 7.94
N GLY A 49 -12.92 2.17 6.78
CA GLY A 49 -14.03 2.88 6.16
C GLY A 49 -13.59 3.95 5.17
N ALA A 50 -12.30 4.25 5.13
CA ALA A 50 -11.76 5.20 4.16
C ALA A 50 -11.70 4.58 2.77
N VAL A 51 -11.66 5.42 1.75
CA VAL A 51 -11.48 4.99 0.38
C VAL A 51 -10.24 5.68 -0.21
N VAL A 52 -9.59 4.99 -1.15
CA VAL A 52 -8.47 5.53 -1.89
C VAL A 52 -8.73 5.27 -3.35
N PHE A 53 -8.56 6.29 -4.19
CA PHE A 53 -8.76 6.16 -5.62
C PHE A 53 -7.43 5.85 -6.30
N VAL A 54 -7.48 4.92 -7.27
CA VAL A 54 -6.32 4.53 -8.06
C VAL A 54 -6.68 4.78 -9.53
N TYR A 55 -5.84 5.52 -10.23
CA TYR A 55 -6.11 5.88 -11.60
C TYR A 55 -4.90 5.63 -12.49
N PRO A 56 -5.12 5.30 -13.77
CA PRO A 56 -4.01 5.11 -14.70
C PRO A 56 -3.46 6.47 -15.14
N LYS A 57 -2.15 6.58 -15.24
CA LYS A 57 -1.51 7.80 -15.66
C LYS A 57 -0.38 7.44 -16.62
N GLU A 58 -0.42 7.97 -17.82
CA GLU A 58 0.53 7.63 -18.87
C GLU A 58 1.97 7.94 -18.46
N ASN A 59 2.18 9.06 -17.79
CA ASN A 59 3.50 9.45 -17.30
C ASN A 59 3.64 9.17 -15.79
N HIS A 60 3.08 8.04 -15.33
CA HIS A 60 3.18 7.66 -13.93
C HIS A 60 4.63 7.61 -13.46
N ALA A 61 4.89 8.22 -12.32
CA ALA A 61 6.16 8.13 -11.60
C ALA A 61 5.83 7.78 -10.14
N PRO A 62 6.35 6.67 -9.62
CA PRO A 62 6.04 6.28 -8.25
C PRO A 62 6.65 7.27 -7.25
N ALA A 63 5.96 7.46 -6.13
CA ALA A 63 6.47 8.25 -5.03
C ALA A 63 7.63 7.52 -4.36
N SER A 64 8.57 8.28 -3.83
CA SER A 64 9.69 7.71 -3.08
C SER A 64 9.36 7.55 -1.59
N PHE A 65 8.12 7.81 -1.21
CA PHE A 65 7.65 7.72 0.18
C PHE A 65 6.46 6.76 0.24
N THR A 66 6.11 6.33 1.45
CA THR A 66 5.01 5.39 1.67
C THR A 66 3.68 6.09 1.40
N ILE A 67 2.90 5.54 0.47
CA ILE A 67 1.61 6.12 0.11
C ILE A 67 0.44 5.50 0.87
N LEU A 68 0.61 4.29 1.41
CA LEU A 68 -0.47 3.58 2.10
C LEU A 68 0.15 2.66 3.15
N ASN A 69 -0.34 2.78 4.38
CA ASN A 69 0.18 2.03 5.51
C ASN A 69 -0.92 1.12 6.06
N PHE A 70 -0.58 -0.14 6.27
CA PHE A 70 -1.52 -1.13 6.78
C PHE A 70 -1.12 -1.53 8.20
N PRO A 71 -1.80 -1.02 9.24
CA PRO A 71 -1.58 -1.52 10.59
C PRO A 71 -2.01 -2.99 10.69
N VAL A 72 -1.19 -3.81 11.32
CA VAL A 72 -1.46 -5.23 11.50
C VAL A 72 -1.20 -5.62 12.95
N ASP A 73 -1.83 -6.71 13.40
CA ASP A 73 -1.64 -7.20 14.77
C ASP A 73 -0.34 -7.98 14.93
N ASP A 74 0.09 -8.66 13.87
CA ASP A 74 1.29 -9.52 13.89
C ASP A 74 2.05 -9.30 12.57
N ILE A 75 3.12 -8.51 12.64
CA ILE A 75 3.87 -8.14 11.44
C ILE A 75 4.61 -9.34 10.84
N GLU A 76 5.09 -10.27 11.66
CA GLU A 76 5.78 -11.44 11.13
C GLU A 76 4.82 -12.33 10.33
N ALA A 77 3.59 -12.48 10.80
CA ALA A 77 2.56 -13.21 10.07
C ALA A 77 2.20 -12.48 8.77
N ALA A 78 2.05 -11.16 8.83
CA ALA A 78 1.71 -10.35 7.66
C ALA A 78 2.80 -10.43 6.60
N VAL A 79 4.07 -10.30 6.99
CA VAL A 79 5.19 -10.39 6.07
C VAL A 79 5.27 -11.80 5.46
N GLY A 80 5.09 -12.84 6.28
CA GLY A 80 5.06 -14.21 5.79
C GLY A 80 3.98 -14.43 4.76
N GLU A 81 2.80 -13.87 4.98
CA GLU A 81 1.68 -13.98 4.03
C GLU A 81 1.98 -13.23 2.72
N LEU A 82 2.56 -12.03 2.81
CA LEU A 82 2.96 -11.27 1.63
C LEU A 82 3.95 -12.07 0.79
N GLU A 83 4.96 -12.66 1.43
CA GLU A 83 5.96 -13.47 0.73
C GLU A 83 5.32 -14.69 0.05
N ARG A 84 4.39 -15.37 0.73
CA ARG A 84 3.67 -16.50 0.13
C ARG A 84 2.89 -16.09 -1.11
N ARG A 85 2.43 -14.85 -1.17
CA ARG A 85 1.68 -14.33 -2.32
C ARG A 85 2.57 -13.71 -3.38
N GLY A 86 3.88 -13.86 -3.24
CA GLY A 86 4.84 -13.42 -4.25
C GLY A 86 5.28 -11.96 -4.11
N VAL A 87 4.98 -11.32 -2.98
CA VAL A 87 5.39 -9.93 -2.73
C VAL A 87 6.79 -9.93 -2.11
N THR A 88 7.68 -9.14 -2.69
CA THR A 88 9.05 -8.99 -2.19
C THR A 88 9.12 -7.79 -1.27
N LEU A 89 9.67 -7.98 -0.06
CA LEU A 89 9.85 -6.91 0.90
C LEU A 89 11.06 -6.07 0.47
N GLU A 90 10.93 -4.75 0.59
CA GLU A 90 11.96 -3.81 0.21
C GLU A 90 12.93 -3.56 1.36
N ARG A 91 14.17 -3.27 1.02
CA ARG A 91 15.22 -2.94 1.99
C ARG A 91 15.81 -1.59 1.62
N TYR A 92 15.82 -0.67 2.58
CA TYR A 92 16.33 0.68 2.36
C TYR A 92 17.58 0.90 3.21
N SER A 93 18.58 1.54 2.63
CA SER A 93 19.78 1.92 3.36
C SER A 93 19.40 2.91 4.48
N GLY A 94 20.11 2.86 5.59
CA GLY A 94 19.81 3.69 6.74
C GLY A 94 18.88 3.04 7.76
N PHE A 95 18.31 1.89 7.44
CA PHE A 95 17.46 1.13 8.36
C PHE A 95 18.09 -0.24 8.61
N ASP A 96 17.89 -0.74 9.82
CA ASP A 96 18.41 -2.04 10.23
C ASP A 96 17.31 -3.10 10.05
N HIS A 97 17.24 -3.67 8.85
CA HIS A 97 16.24 -4.69 8.51
C HIS A 97 16.69 -6.05 9.02
N ASP A 98 15.76 -6.81 9.59
CA ASP A 98 16.04 -8.19 9.93
C ASP A 98 15.99 -9.06 8.65
N GLU A 99 16.13 -10.38 8.81
CA GLU A 99 16.16 -11.30 7.67
C GLU A 99 14.85 -11.35 6.89
N LYS A 100 13.75 -10.93 7.50
CA LYS A 100 12.43 -10.84 6.83
C LYS A 100 12.15 -9.46 6.24
N GLY A 101 13.08 -8.51 6.42
CA GLY A 101 12.90 -7.15 5.94
C GLY A 101 12.24 -6.22 6.95
N ILE A 102 11.97 -6.69 8.16
CA ILE A 102 11.30 -5.92 9.19
C ILE A 102 12.28 -5.02 9.92
N VAL A 103 11.91 -3.76 10.11
CA VAL A 103 12.66 -2.79 10.91
C VAL A 103 11.91 -2.59 12.21
N ARG A 104 12.62 -2.76 13.33
CA ARG A 104 12.03 -2.56 14.65
C ARG A 104 12.45 -1.20 15.17
N VAL A 105 11.46 -0.44 15.66
CA VAL A 105 11.64 0.95 16.05
C VAL A 105 11.46 1.06 17.56
N GLY A 106 12.15 2.02 18.15
CA GLY A 106 12.05 2.25 19.59
C GLY A 106 10.80 2.98 20.01
N ASP A 107 10.81 3.52 21.24
CA ASP A 107 9.65 4.13 21.88
C ASP A 107 9.07 5.29 21.10
N GLY A 108 7.76 5.41 21.11
CA GLY A 108 7.04 6.56 20.58
C GLY A 108 6.63 6.46 19.12
N GLY A 109 6.90 5.32 18.47
CA GLY A 109 6.49 5.08 17.09
C GLY A 109 5.99 3.67 16.89
N PRO A 110 5.75 3.23 15.65
CA PRO A 110 5.42 1.85 15.40
C PRO A 110 6.58 0.96 15.88
N THR A 111 6.26 -0.16 16.54
CA THR A 111 7.31 -1.04 17.05
C THR A 111 7.99 -1.80 15.94
N ALA A 112 7.32 -1.99 14.82
CA ALA A 112 7.91 -2.69 13.68
C ALA A 112 7.23 -2.23 12.39
N ILE A 113 8.01 -2.14 11.32
CA ILE A 113 7.49 -1.75 10.01
C ILE A 113 8.24 -2.52 8.93
N ALA A 114 7.56 -2.86 7.85
CA ALA A 114 8.16 -3.45 6.66
C ALA A 114 7.53 -2.82 5.43
N TRP A 115 8.34 -2.62 4.39
CA TRP A 115 7.91 -1.96 3.16
C TRP A 115 7.90 -2.93 1.99
N PHE A 116 6.98 -2.67 1.07
CA PHE A 116 6.91 -3.38 -0.21
C PHE A 116 6.40 -2.42 -1.26
N THR A 117 6.45 -2.82 -2.52
CA THR A 117 5.96 -1.97 -3.60
C THR A 117 4.84 -2.68 -4.35
N ASP A 118 3.92 -1.87 -4.92
CA ASP A 118 2.98 -2.41 -5.89
C ASP A 118 3.69 -2.57 -7.24
N PRO A 119 3.04 -3.21 -8.25
CA PRO A 119 3.68 -3.39 -9.56
C PRO A 119 4.05 -2.09 -10.28
N ALA A 120 3.44 -0.96 -9.90
CA ALA A 120 3.74 0.34 -10.49
C ALA A 120 4.88 1.05 -9.75
N GLY A 121 5.46 0.43 -8.72
CA GLY A 121 6.57 0.98 -7.95
C GLY A 121 6.16 1.86 -6.77
N ASN A 122 4.87 2.02 -6.50
CA ASN A 122 4.41 2.78 -5.34
C ASN A 122 4.79 2.04 -4.05
N VAL A 123 5.19 2.79 -3.03
CA VAL A 123 5.68 2.21 -1.77
C VAL A 123 4.54 2.08 -0.77
N LEU A 124 4.40 0.88 -0.21
CA LEU A 124 3.40 0.57 0.81
C LEU A 124 4.10 -0.01 2.03
N SER A 125 3.40 -0.05 3.16
CA SER A 125 3.95 -0.65 4.37
C SER A 125 2.92 -1.46 5.13
N VAL A 126 3.41 -2.44 5.88
CA VAL A 126 2.71 -3.02 7.01
C VAL A 126 3.43 -2.56 8.28
N LEU A 127 2.69 -2.28 9.33
CA LEU A 127 3.29 -1.83 10.59
C LEU A 127 2.52 -2.38 11.78
N GLN A 128 3.26 -2.66 12.84
CA GLN A 128 2.69 -3.13 14.08
C GLN A 128 3.03 -2.14 15.19
N GLU A 129 2.02 -1.65 15.87
CA GLU A 129 2.17 -0.77 17.02
C GLU A 129 1.90 -1.55 18.29
N ASN A 130 2.56 -1.16 19.35
CA ASN A 130 2.31 -1.78 20.67
C ASN A 130 1.00 -1.32 21.26
#